data_54687650fdea99f5d3ed048dc7973aec
#
_entry.id   54687650fdea99f5d3ed048dc7973aec
#
_cell.length_a   1.000
_cell.length_b   1.000
_cell.length_c   1.000
_cell.angle_alpha   90.00
_cell.angle_beta   90.00
_cell.angle_gamma   90.00
#
_symmetry.space_group_name_H-M   'P 1'
#
loop_
_entity.id
_entity.type
_entity.pdbx_description
1 polymer ?
#
loop_
_entity_poly.entity_id
_entity_poly.type
_entity_poly.pdbx_seq_one_letter_code
_entity_poly.pdbx_strand_id
1 'polypeptide(L)'
;MYKGSAWYALFVKTGEENLVKERLDYRFGGDPVIMIPKKIIKERKNGKWYQRVRNLFPGYIFLHGTLTNENYRNLWQVPGLYKLLCTDREPVRIPDSEIEVFSHLFDREDIIQESDILMEGEEVTIVSGPLTALQGKILKVDKRKGRARVMINFLGEERIIDLGVNIIQAANNQ
;
A
#
# COMPACT_ATOMS: atom_id res chain seq x y z
N MET A 1 15.63 1.75 23.67
CA MET A 1 14.45 2.65 23.77
C MET A 1 14.42 3.51 22.51
N TYR A 2 13.46 3.25 21.63
CA TYR A 2 13.34 3.99 20.35
C TYR A 2 12.73 5.35 20.63
N LYS A 3 13.52 6.42 20.48
CA LYS A 3 13.07 7.81 20.67
C LYS A 3 12.38 8.30 19.38
N GLY A 4 11.16 8.81 19.53
CA GLY A 4 10.38 9.45 18.47
C GLY A 4 9.42 8.50 17.74
N SER A 5 8.43 9.11 17.08
CA SER A 5 7.46 8.43 16.22
C SER A 5 8.13 7.96 14.94
N ALA A 6 7.83 6.74 14.50
CA ALA A 6 8.34 6.18 13.24
C ALA A 6 7.36 5.15 12.69
N TRP A 7 7.57 4.78 11.44
CA TRP A 7 6.82 3.72 10.79
C TRP A 7 7.53 2.38 10.94
N TYR A 8 6.74 1.34 11.18
CA TYR A 8 7.19 -0.04 11.31
C TYR A 8 6.28 -0.98 10.51
N ALA A 9 6.82 -2.09 10.04
CA ALA A 9 6.06 -3.12 9.36
C ALA A 9 5.79 -4.31 10.29
N LEU A 10 4.55 -4.73 10.36
CA LEU A 10 4.08 -5.91 11.07
C LEU A 10 3.73 -7.00 10.04
N PHE A 11 4.24 -8.20 10.23
CA PHE A 11 3.86 -9.36 9.44
C PHE A 11 2.75 -10.13 10.16
N VAL A 12 1.62 -10.32 9.48
CA VAL A 12 0.41 -10.91 10.04
C VAL A 12 -0.09 -12.05 9.15
N LYS A 13 -1.05 -12.80 9.64
CA LYS A 13 -1.69 -13.85 8.86
C LYS A 13 -2.39 -13.26 7.63
N THR A 14 -1.93 -13.67 6.45
CA THR A 14 -2.49 -13.22 5.17
C THR A 14 -3.98 -13.55 5.08
N GLY A 15 -4.78 -12.55 4.74
CA GLY A 15 -6.24 -12.64 4.68
C GLY A 15 -6.95 -12.27 6.00
N GLU A 16 -6.20 -12.12 7.09
CA GLU A 16 -6.74 -11.66 8.38
C GLU A 16 -6.27 -10.23 8.76
N GLU A 17 -5.70 -9.48 7.82
CA GLU A 17 -5.11 -8.16 8.09
C GLU A 17 -6.12 -7.21 8.77
N ASN A 18 -7.35 -7.14 8.28
CA ASN A 18 -8.38 -6.29 8.88
C ASN A 18 -8.73 -6.73 10.31
N LEU A 19 -8.86 -8.04 10.55
CA LEU A 19 -9.15 -8.58 11.88
C LEU A 19 -7.99 -8.30 12.86
N VAL A 20 -6.75 -8.43 12.40
CA VAL A 20 -5.58 -8.11 13.23
C VAL A 20 -5.50 -6.62 13.49
N LYS A 21 -5.80 -5.77 12.49
CA LYS A 21 -5.89 -4.31 12.69
C LYS A 21 -6.93 -3.96 13.76
N GLU A 22 -8.15 -4.50 13.69
CA GLU A 22 -9.19 -4.25 14.70
C GLU A 22 -8.73 -4.62 16.12
N ARG A 23 -8.03 -5.74 16.26
CA ARG A 23 -7.46 -6.17 17.55
C ARG A 23 -6.37 -5.22 18.06
N LEU A 24 -5.52 -4.73 17.16
CA LEU A 24 -4.49 -3.74 17.47
C LEU A 24 -5.10 -2.40 17.85
N ASP A 25 -6.08 -1.89 17.07
CA ASP A 25 -6.78 -0.64 17.36
C ASP A 25 -7.49 -0.70 18.72
N TYR A 26 -8.16 -1.81 19.03
CA TYR A 26 -8.79 -2.03 20.34
C TYR A 26 -7.77 -2.00 21.49
N ARG A 27 -6.61 -2.64 21.27
CA ARG A 27 -5.57 -2.74 22.31
C ARG A 27 -4.85 -1.42 22.54
N PHE A 28 -4.59 -0.66 21.49
CA PHE A 28 -3.79 0.55 21.56
C PHE A 28 -4.60 1.84 21.67
N GLY A 29 -5.91 1.79 21.42
CA GLY A 29 -6.76 2.97 21.53
C GLY A 29 -6.41 4.10 20.55
N GLY A 30 -5.73 3.78 19.44
CA GLY A 30 -5.37 4.74 18.40
C GLY A 30 -3.95 5.33 18.47
N ASP A 31 -3.16 4.97 19.47
CA ASP A 31 -1.74 5.32 19.55
C ASP A 31 -0.91 4.11 20.02
N PRO A 32 -0.12 3.50 19.15
CA PRO A 32 0.21 3.87 17.75
C PRO A 32 -0.94 3.71 16.75
N VAL A 33 -0.87 4.47 15.65
CA VAL A 33 -1.82 4.38 14.53
C VAL A 33 -1.52 3.12 13.71
N ILE A 34 -2.57 2.37 13.37
CA ILE A 34 -2.46 1.14 12.57
C ILE A 34 -3.06 1.36 11.19
N MET A 35 -2.30 1.04 10.15
CA MET A 35 -2.65 1.26 8.76
C MET A 35 -2.54 -0.03 7.94
N ILE A 36 -3.49 -0.28 7.05
CA ILE A 36 -3.41 -1.30 6.00
C ILE A 36 -3.46 -0.59 4.66
N PRO A 37 -2.32 -0.47 3.95
CA PRO A 37 -2.31 0.14 2.63
C PRO A 37 -3.15 -0.67 1.66
N LYS A 38 -4.06 -0.02 0.96
CA LYS A 38 -5.00 -0.63 0.01
C LYS A 38 -4.90 0.05 -1.35
N LYS A 39 -5.44 -0.61 -2.36
CA LYS A 39 -5.55 -0.12 -3.74
C LYS A 39 -6.87 -0.52 -4.36
N ILE A 40 -7.34 0.26 -5.31
CA ILE A 40 -8.46 -0.11 -6.18
C ILE A 40 -7.89 -0.76 -7.44
N ILE A 41 -8.44 -1.90 -7.80
CA ILE A 41 -8.14 -2.61 -9.05
C ILE A 41 -9.42 -3.19 -9.65
N LYS A 42 -9.40 -3.45 -10.97
CA LYS A 42 -10.48 -4.16 -11.66
C LYS A 42 -10.21 -5.66 -11.65
N GLU A 43 -11.23 -6.44 -11.30
CA GLU A 43 -11.19 -7.90 -11.35
C GLU A 43 -12.38 -8.43 -12.13
N ARG A 44 -12.13 -9.50 -12.92
CA ARG A 44 -13.18 -10.15 -13.70
C ARG A 44 -13.81 -11.28 -12.89
N LYS A 45 -15.14 -11.25 -12.77
CA LYS A 45 -15.93 -12.32 -12.16
C LYS A 45 -17.16 -12.60 -13.03
N ASN A 46 -17.40 -13.84 -13.39
CA ASN A 46 -18.54 -14.26 -14.23
C ASN A 46 -18.67 -13.45 -15.53
N GLY A 47 -17.54 -13.20 -16.20
CA GLY A 47 -17.50 -12.44 -17.47
C GLY A 47 -17.53 -10.92 -17.33
N LYS A 48 -17.88 -10.37 -16.16
CA LYS A 48 -17.98 -8.92 -15.91
C LYS A 48 -16.81 -8.38 -15.09
N TRP A 49 -16.46 -7.12 -15.31
CA TRP A 49 -15.43 -6.41 -14.57
C TRP A 49 -16.03 -5.65 -13.39
N TYR A 50 -15.38 -5.75 -12.23
CA TYR A 50 -15.76 -5.07 -10.99
C TYR A 50 -14.56 -4.37 -10.38
N GLN A 51 -14.75 -3.17 -9.86
CA GLN A 51 -13.78 -2.54 -8.99
C GLN A 51 -13.72 -3.29 -7.66
N ARG A 52 -12.52 -3.50 -7.15
CA ARG A 52 -12.25 -4.18 -5.88
C ARG A 52 -11.15 -3.46 -5.12
N VAL A 53 -11.37 -3.29 -3.84
CA VAL A 53 -10.34 -2.85 -2.91
C VAL A 53 -9.51 -4.07 -2.51
N ARG A 54 -8.20 -3.97 -2.64
CA ARG A 54 -7.24 -5.02 -2.28
C ARG A 54 -6.11 -4.45 -1.43
N ASN A 55 -5.58 -5.27 -0.52
CA ASN A 55 -4.38 -4.89 0.20
C ASN A 55 -3.22 -4.69 -0.78
N LEU A 56 -2.47 -3.62 -0.60
CA LEU A 56 -1.30 -3.32 -1.44
C LEU A 56 -0.19 -4.35 -1.18
N PHE A 57 0.00 -4.70 0.11
CA PHE A 57 0.98 -5.68 0.58
C PHE A 57 0.27 -6.75 1.44
N PRO A 58 -0.21 -7.85 0.83
CA PRO A 58 -0.85 -8.93 1.58
C PRO A 58 0.07 -9.49 2.68
N GLY A 59 -0.48 -9.68 3.87
CA GLY A 59 0.27 -10.17 5.03
C GLY A 59 1.02 -9.08 5.81
N TYR A 60 0.91 -7.79 5.42
CA TYR A 60 1.54 -6.68 6.10
C TYR A 60 0.52 -5.67 6.64
N ILE A 61 0.80 -5.17 7.81
CA ILE A 61 0.16 -4.02 8.46
C ILE A 61 1.25 -3.03 8.83
N PHE A 62 0.98 -1.74 8.80
CA PHE A 62 1.92 -0.71 9.18
C PHE A 62 1.48 -0.06 10.48
N LEU A 63 2.46 0.22 11.33
CA LEU A 63 2.30 0.88 12.61
C LEU A 63 3.08 2.19 12.57
N HIS A 64 2.41 3.29 12.91
CA HIS A 64 3.03 4.60 13.07
C HIS A 64 2.91 5.09 14.51
N GLY A 65 4.02 5.31 15.14
CA GLY A 65 4.04 5.80 16.51
C GLY A 65 5.36 5.55 17.24
N THR A 66 5.36 5.81 18.53
CA THR A 66 6.49 5.52 19.39
C THR A 66 6.41 4.09 19.89
N LEU A 67 7.41 3.28 19.53
CA LEU A 67 7.48 1.91 19.98
C LEU A 67 8.12 1.84 21.38
N THR A 68 7.29 1.98 22.42
CA THR A 68 7.72 1.81 23.80
C THR A 68 7.91 0.33 24.15
N ASN A 69 8.59 0.03 25.26
CA ASN A 69 8.71 -1.36 25.73
C ASN A 69 7.35 -1.98 26.07
N GLU A 70 6.40 -1.17 26.48
CA GLU A 70 5.03 -1.60 26.75
C GLU A 70 4.30 -1.92 25.44
N ASN A 71 4.31 -0.99 24.47
CA ASN A 71 3.73 -1.21 23.14
C ASN A 71 4.33 -2.44 22.46
N TYR A 72 5.65 -2.60 22.55
CA TYR A 72 6.32 -3.78 22.01
C TYR A 72 5.83 -5.09 22.63
N ARG A 73 5.66 -5.15 23.96
CA ARG A 73 5.12 -6.34 24.65
C ARG A 73 3.65 -6.58 24.28
N ASN A 74 2.88 -5.51 24.16
CA ASN A 74 1.46 -5.58 23.82
C ASN A 74 1.20 -6.11 22.42
N LEU A 75 2.10 -5.83 21.45
CA LEU A 75 2.01 -6.39 20.09
C LEU A 75 1.95 -7.92 20.11
N TRP A 76 2.80 -8.57 20.89
CA TRP A 76 2.91 -10.05 20.91
C TRP A 76 1.72 -10.77 21.52
N GLN A 77 0.81 -10.03 22.16
CA GLN A 77 -0.43 -10.59 22.72
C GLN A 77 -1.59 -10.55 21.72
N VAL A 78 -1.35 -10.06 20.49
CA VAL A 78 -2.39 -9.94 19.46
C VAL A 78 -2.41 -11.22 18.60
N PRO A 79 -3.51 -11.99 18.63
CA PRO A 79 -3.63 -13.18 17.78
C PRO A 79 -3.59 -12.80 16.29
N GLY A 80 -2.83 -13.58 15.50
CA GLY A 80 -2.64 -13.35 14.07
C GLY A 80 -1.46 -12.43 13.72
N LEU A 81 -0.81 -11.81 14.70
CA LEU A 81 0.46 -11.13 14.52
C LEU A 81 1.59 -12.16 14.61
N TYR A 82 2.41 -12.25 13.56
CA TYR A 82 3.53 -13.20 13.52
C TYR A 82 4.85 -12.58 13.91
N LYS A 83 5.16 -11.40 13.39
CA LYS A 83 6.38 -10.68 13.74
C LYS A 83 6.30 -9.20 13.40
N LEU A 84 7.03 -8.40 14.15
CA LEU A 84 7.49 -7.07 13.77
C LEU A 84 8.74 -7.25 12.91
N LEU A 85 8.88 -6.49 11.82
CA LEU A 85 10.07 -6.56 11.00
C LEU A 85 11.28 -6.07 11.80
N CYS A 86 12.26 -6.95 11.96
CA CYS A 86 13.47 -6.69 12.75
C CYS A 86 14.72 -7.07 11.96
N THR A 87 15.80 -6.32 12.18
CA THR A 87 17.18 -6.70 11.82
C THR A 87 18.00 -6.78 13.11
N ASP A 88 18.74 -7.86 13.29
CA ASP A 88 19.56 -8.12 14.48
C ASP A 88 18.78 -7.97 15.81
N ARG A 89 17.51 -8.39 15.82
CA ARG A 89 16.54 -8.27 16.94
C ARG A 89 16.07 -6.85 17.25
N GLU A 90 16.46 -5.87 16.44
CA GLU A 90 15.96 -4.50 16.56
C GLU A 90 14.85 -4.24 15.53
N PRO A 91 13.73 -3.60 15.92
CA PRO A 91 12.69 -3.19 15.00
C PRO A 91 13.23 -2.26 13.90
N VAL A 92 12.95 -2.63 12.65
CA VAL A 92 13.35 -1.83 11.50
C VAL A 92 12.36 -0.70 11.30
N ARG A 93 12.85 0.54 11.33
CA ARG A 93 12.07 1.71 10.92
C ARG A 93 11.98 1.75 9.40
N ILE A 94 10.79 2.01 8.90
CA ILE A 94 10.64 2.31 7.47
C ILE A 94 11.20 3.71 7.24
N PRO A 95 12.13 3.90 6.27
CA PRO A 95 12.70 5.21 5.99
C PRO A 95 11.62 6.24 5.61
N ASP A 96 11.76 7.47 6.10
CA ASP A 96 10.83 8.54 5.80
C ASP A 96 10.69 8.79 4.28
N SER A 97 11.79 8.63 3.53
CA SER A 97 11.80 8.74 2.06
C SER A 97 10.92 7.69 1.35
N GLU A 98 10.80 6.49 1.93
CA GLU A 98 9.89 5.47 1.41
C GLU A 98 8.43 5.82 1.74
N ILE A 99 8.19 6.30 2.95
CA ILE A 99 6.85 6.72 3.39
C ILE A 99 6.37 7.94 2.61
N GLU A 100 7.23 8.90 2.32
CA GLU A 100 6.87 10.10 1.57
C GLU A 100 6.29 9.76 0.20
N VAL A 101 6.89 8.79 -0.51
CA VAL A 101 6.35 8.31 -1.79
C VAL A 101 4.92 7.79 -1.62
N PHE A 102 4.66 7.03 -0.55
CA PHE A 102 3.33 6.49 -0.28
C PHE A 102 2.33 7.55 0.17
N SER A 103 2.75 8.55 0.95
CA SER A 103 1.85 9.60 1.47
C SER A 103 1.16 10.38 0.35
N HIS A 104 1.79 10.49 -0.82
CA HIS A 104 1.21 11.13 -2.00
C HIS A 104 0.31 10.21 -2.83
N LEU A 105 0.31 8.91 -2.55
CA LEU A 105 -0.48 7.93 -3.30
C LEU A 105 -1.83 7.65 -2.65
N PHE A 106 -1.89 7.72 -1.32
CA PHE A 106 -3.09 7.35 -0.55
C PHE A 106 -4.08 8.51 -0.45
N ASP A 107 -5.36 8.15 -0.49
CA ASP A 107 -6.44 9.04 -0.07
C ASP A 107 -6.60 9.02 1.47
N ARG A 108 -7.69 9.64 1.95
CA ARG A 108 -7.99 9.72 3.39
C ARG A 108 -8.34 8.38 4.05
N GLU A 109 -8.58 7.35 3.26
CA GLU A 109 -8.94 6.00 3.72
C GLU A 109 -7.79 4.99 3.53
N ASP A 110 -6.56 5.48 3.31
CA ASP A 110 -5.38 4.68 3.04
C ASP A 110 -5.50 3.83 1.76
N ILE A 111 -6.25 4.33 0.76
CA ILE A 111 -6.51 3.65 -0.50
C ILE A 111 -5.85 4.40 -1.66
N ILE A 112 -5.09 3.67 -2.47
CA ILE A 112 -4.59 4.16 -3.76
C ILE A 112 -5.72 4.03 -4.78
N GLN A 113 -6.19 5.17 -5.27
CA GLN A 113 -7.23 5.27 -6.29
C GLN A 113 -6.69 4.88 -7.67
N GLU A 114 -7.61 4.65 -8.63
CA GLU A 114 -7.22 4.48 -10.04
C GLU A 114 -6.68 5.79 -10.62
N SER A 115 -5.73 5.68 -11.55
CA SER A 115 -5.23 6.83 -12.31
C SER A 115 -5.78 6.82 -13.72
N ASP A 116 -6.07 7.98 -14.27
CA ASP A 116 -6.44 8.12 -15.66
C ASP A 116 -5.17 8.20 -16.53
N ILE A 117 -5.12 7.37 -17.54
CA ILE A 117 -4.03 7.33 -18.50
C ILE A 117 -4.55 7.41 -19.93
N LEU A 118 -3.82 8.11 -20.78
CA LEU A 118 -4.00 8.09 -22.22
C LEU A 118 -2.97 7.15 -22.83
N MET A 119 -3.39 6.33 -23.79
CA MET A 119 -2.48 5.44 -24.50
C MET A 119 -2.54 5.70 -26.01
N GLU A 120 -1.39 6.02 -26.58
CA GLU A 120 -1.19 6.14 -28.03
C GLU A 120 -0.17 5.10 -28.46
N GLY A 121 -0.66 3.98 -29.01
CA GLY A 121 0.19 2.82 -29.29
C GLY A 121 0.73 2.19 -28.01
N GLU A 122 2.04 2.27 -27.81
CA GLU A 122 2.74 1.83 -26.59
C GLU A 122 3.09 2.99 -25.64
N GLU A 123 2.94 4.23 -26.09
CA GLU A 123 3.16 5.40 -25.24
C GLU A 123 2.04 5.56 -24.23
N VAL A 124 2.44 5.84 -23.00
CA VAL A 124 1.55 6.04 -21.84
C VAL A 124 1.74 7.44 -21.31
N THR A 125 0.67 8.23 -21.36
CA THR A 125 0.62 9.55 -20.72
C THR A 125 -0.29 9.49 -19.50
N ILE A 126 0.24 9.84 -18.31
CA ILE A 126 -0.56 9.93 -17.10
C ILE A 126 -1.31 11.26 -17.13
N VAL A 127 -2.63 11.20 -17.11
CA VAL A 127 -3.50 12.38 -17.14
C VAL A 127 -3.83 12.86 -15.72
N SER A 128 -4.15 11.94 -14.83
CA SER A 128 -4.50 12.26 -13.44
C SER A 128 -4.30 11.06 -12.52
N GLY A 129 -4.36 11.32 -11.22
CA GLY A 129 -4.36 10.30 -10.18
C GLY A 129 -2.98 9.97 -9.60
N PRO A 130 -2.92 8.96 -8.71
CA PRO A 130 -1.73 8.64 -7.94
C PRO A 130 -0.46 8.34 -8.75
N LEU A 131 -0.60 7.80 -9.97
CA LEU A 131 0.55 7.49 -10.83
C LEU A 131 1.37 8.74 -11.22
N THR A 132 0.83 9.94 -11.10
CA THR A 132 1.59 11.18 -11.35
C THR A 132 2.81 11.30 -10.43
N ALA A 133 2.70 10.81 -9.19
CA ALA A 133 3.81 10.75 -8.23
C ALA A 133 4.83 9.63 -8.55
N LEU A 134 4.48 8.70 -9.43
CA LEU A 134 5.29 7.54 -9.82
C LEU A 134 5.73 7.60 -11.29
N GLN A 135 5.68 8.78 -11.91
CA GLN A 135 6.11 8.98 -13.28
C GLN A 135 7.56 8.51 -13.48
N GLY A 136 7.79 7.71 -14.53
CA GLY A 136 9.09 7.09 -14.79
C GLY A 136 9.33 5.76 -14.06
N LYS A 137 8.42 5.31 -13.20
CA LYS A 137 8.48 4.02 -12.50
C LYS A 137 7.53 2.97 -13.08
N ILE A 138 6.76 3.32 -14.12
CA ILE A 138 5.84 2.41 -14.80
C ILE A 138 6.65 1.46 -15.68
N LEU A 139 6.56 0.17 -15.41
CA LEU A 139 7.22 -0.88 -16.19
C LEU A 139 6.37 -1.36 -17.37
N LYS A 140 5.05 -1.45 -17.14
CA LYS A 140 4.11 -1.98 -18.13
C LYS A 140 2.67 -1.60 -17.80
N VAL A 141 1.85 -1.40 -18.83
CA VAL A 141 0.39 -1.29 -18.69
C VAL A 141 -0.29 -2.50 -19.32
N ASP A 142 -1.13 -3.17 -18.53
CA ASP A 142 -2.03 -4.22 -19.00
C ASP A 142 -3.38 -3.60 -19.34
N LYS A 143 -3.60 -3.31 -20.64
CA LYS A 143 -4.84 -2.69 -21.14
C LYS A 143 -6.08 -3.51 -20.81
N ARG A 144 -5.98 -4.83 -20.90
CA ARG A 144 -7.12 -5.73 -20.70
C ARG A 144 -7.58 -5.72 -19.24
N LYS A 145 -6.63 -5.68 -18.30
CA LYS A 145 -6.92 -5.70 -16.86
C LYS A 145 -7.10 -4.30 -16.28
N GLY A 146 -6.76 -3.24 -17.02
CA GLY A 146 -6.73 -1.88 -16.48
C GLY A 146 -5.74 -1.76 -15.34
N ARG A 147 -4.48 -2.18 -15.53
CA ARG A 147 -3.45 -2.16 -14.50
C ARG A 147 -2.13 -1.63 -15.04
N ALA A 148 -1.52 -0.74 -14.27
CA ALA A 148 -0.13 -0.34 -14.45
C ALA A 148 0.76 -1.11 -13.47
N ARG A 149 1.81 -1.74 -13.97
CA ARG A 149 2.84 -2.37 -13.16
C ARG A 149 3.93 -1.35 -12.88
N VAL A 150 4.22 -1.12 -11.62
CA VAL A 150 5.10 -0.05 -11.15
C VAL A 150 6.18 -0.63 -10.25
N MET A 151 7.41 -0.16 -10.37
CA MET A 151 8.50 -0.50 -9.46
C MET A 151 8.64 0.57 -8.39
N ILE A 152 8.72 0.14 -7.14
CA ILE A 152 8.90 1.00 -5.97
C ILE A 152 9.99 0.42 -5.08
N ASN A 153 10.67 1.28 -4.34
CA ASN A 153 11.54 0.85 -3.24
C ASN A 153 10.70 0.82 -1.96
N PHE A 154 10.67 -0.32 -1.30
CA PHE A 154 9.92 -0.48 -0.06
C PHE A 154 10.52 -1.58 0.82
N LEU A 155 10.75 -1.24 2.09
CA LEU A 155 11.43 -2.09 3.08
C LEU A 155 12.85 -2.49 2.64
N GLY A 156 13.56 -1.54 2.00
CA GLY A 156 14.93 -1.74 1.53
C GLY A 156 15.06 -2.61 0.27
N GLU A 157 13.95 -2.96 -0.39
CA GLU A 157 13.94 -3.81 -1.58
C GLU A 157 13.13 -3.17 -2.71
N GLU A 158 13.53 -3.45 -3.96
CA GLU A 158 12.69 -3.16 -5.11
C GLU A 158 11.50 -4.10 -5.15
N ARG A 159 10.30 -3.55 -5.19
CA ARG A 159 9.06 -4.29 -5.27
C ARG A 159 8.23 -3.84 -6.46
N ILE A 160 7.62 -4.82 -7.11
CA ILE A 160 6.69 -4.57 -8.22
C ILE A 160 5.28 -4.63 -7.68
N ILE A 161 4.52 -3.56 -7.89
CA ILE A 161 3.11 -3.47 -7.54
C ILE A 161 2.26 -3.21 -8.76
N ASP A 162 1.05 -3.75 -8.78
CA ASP A 162 0.04 -3.43 -9.79
C ASP A 162 -0.92 -2.38 -9.21
N LEU A 163 -1.09 -1.25 -9.91
CA LEU A 163 -2.05 -0.21 -9.57
C LEU A 163 -3.15 -0.13 -10.63
N GLY A 164 -4.36 0.22 -10.23
CA GLY A 164 -5.48 0.37 -11.13
C GLY A 164 -5.31 1.58 -12.05
N VAL A 165 -5.66 1.40 -13.31
CA VAL A 165 -5.72 2.49 -14.28
C VAL A 165 -7.02 2.45 -15.05
N ASN A 166 -7.50 3.66 -15.39
CA ASN A 166 -8.60 3.89 -16.27
C ASN A 166 -8.03 4.43 -17.58
N ILE A 167 -8.21 3.69 -18.67
CA ILE A 167 -7.67 4.08 -19.98
C ILE A 167 -8.70 4.95 -20.67
N ILE A 168 -8.41 6.22 -20.82
CA ILE A 168 -9.22 7.17 -21.56
C ILE A 168 -8.78 7.22 -23.02
N GLN A 169 -9.74 7.39 -23.93
CA GLN A 169 -9.45 7.61 -25.33
C GLN A 169 -9.23 9.10 -25.58
N ALA A 170 -8.27 9.44 -26.42
CA ALA A 170 -8.18 10.80 -26.94
C ALA A 170 -9.51 11.15 -27.61
N ALA A 171 -10.08 12.30 -27.26
CA ALA A 171 -11.25 12.80 -27.98
C ALA A 171 -10.83 12.99 -29.45
N ASN A 172 -11.37 12.19 -30.35
CA ASN A 172 -11.23 12.44 -31.79
C ASN A 172 -11.97 13.75 -32.07
N ASN A 173 -11.22 14.86 -32.14
CA ASN A 173 -11.71 16.07 -32.75
C ASN A 173 -11.86 15.78 -34.22
N GLN A 174 -13.09 15.47 -34.67
CA GLN A 174 -13.51 15.58 -36.04
C GLN A 174 -13.79 17.04 -36.35
#